data_c6460d62e0aea3e6d635bb994cbdb300
#
_entry.id   c6460d62e0aea3e6d635bb994cbdb300
#
_cell.length_a   1.000
_cell.length_b   1.000
_cell.length_c   1.000
_cell.angle_alpha   90.00
_cell.angle_beta   90.00
_cell.angle_gamma   90.00
#
_symmetry.space_group_name_H-M   'P 1'
#
loop_
_entity.id
_entity.type
_entity.pdbx_description
1 polymer ?
#
loop_
_entity_poly.entity_id
_entity_poly.type
_entity_poly.pdbx_seq_one_letter_code
_entity_poly.pdbx_strand_id
1 'polypeptide(L)'
;AIVTSQGGPTSHTAILARARGIVAVVSAAGADDLKNGETVIVNAAESTITTEPSDEQVAAAEAAKAKAAKAKELRGKPGATKDGYHIPLLANVGKPSDGKTALEYGAEGVGLFRSEFLFIGNAEPPSVEEQTKAYAELLAQFPGKKVVIRMLDAGADKPLPFLTPEDEPNPALGLRGLRTLRTHMNVLEGQLKALAAADAQTDADLWVMAPMVADAHEAAYFVKLGKSFGLKKVGVMAEVPSIALMADQVAKVADFVSIGTNDLTQYTLAADRTLGSVANYQTAWHPAVLRAIKLIADAGNANGMPVGVCGEAAADPDLAVVLTGIGVNSLSMTPVALDDVRAELAGVTLEEAQEKAAKALNGDFYNPSEWNI
;
A
#
# COMPACT_ATOMS: atom_id res chain seq x y z
N ALA A 1 -23.33 -11.68 -11.82
CA ALA A 1 -23.32 -10.82 -10.64
C ALA A 1 -24.42 -11.23 -9.67
N ILE A 2 -24.27 -10.87 -8.41
CA ILE A 2 -25.31 -10.99 -7.37
C ILE A 2 -25.65 -9.59 -6.88
N VAL A 3 -26.94 -9.27 -6.83
CA VAL A 3 -27.44 -8.00 -6.28
C VAL A 3 -28.45 -8.34 -5.20
N THR A 4 -28.33 -7.73 -4.04
CA THR A 4 -29.29 -7.91 -2.95
C THR A 4 -29.77 -6.58 -2.39
N SER A 5 -31.06 -6.48 -2.08
CA SER A 5 -31.66 -5.29 -1.45
C SER A 5 -31.30 -5.16 0.04
N GLN A 6 -30.89 -6.26 0.66
CA GLN A 6 -30.53 -6.31 2.08
C GLN A 6 -29.21 -7.09 2.29
N GLY A 7 -28.63 -6.93 3.47
CA GLY A 7 -27.42 -7.63 3.87
C GLY A 7 -26.18 -6.73 3.82
N GLY A 8 -25.23 -6.94 4.71
CA GLY A 8 -23.98 -6.20 4.77
C GLY A 8 -22.85 -6.86 3.98
N PRO A 9 -21.71 -6.18 3.80
CA PRO A 9 -20.52 -6.72 3.12
C PRO A 9 -19.92 -7.94 3.85
N THR A 10 -20.34 -8.21 5.07
CA THR A 10 -19.97 -9.38 5.90
C THR A 10 -21.06 -10.46 5.93
N SER A 11 -22.15 -10.30 5.18
CA SER A 11 -23.20 -11.33 5.09
C SER A 11 -22.66 -12.61 4.46
N HIS A 12 -23.29 -13.74 4.77
CA HIS A 12 -22.88 -15.04 4.22
C HIS A 12 -22.86 -15.05 2.69
N THR A 13 -23.85 -14.42 2.05
CA THR A 13 -23.92 -14.27 0.59
C THR A 13 -22.72 -13.45 0.03
N ALA A 14 -22.38 -12.32 0.68
CA ALA A 14 -21.25 -11.50 0.27
C ALA A 14 -19.92 -12.24 0.44
N ILE A 15 -19.74 -12.98 1.52
CA ILE A 15 -18.56 -13.80 1.78
C ILE A 15 -18.42 -14.90 0.72
N LEU A 16 -19.50 -15.62 0.42
CA LEU A 16 -19.49 -16.69 -0.59
C LEU A 16 -19.25 -16.14 -2.01
N ALA A 17 -19.87 -15.01 -2.35
CA ALA A 17 -19.66 -14.35 -3.64
C ALA A 17 -18.17 -13.96 -3.80
N ARG A 18 -17.58 -13.32 -2.78
CA ARG A 18 -16.17 -12.94 -2.76
C ARG A 18 -15.26 -14.15 -2.88
N ALA A 19 -15.52 -15.21 -2.12
CA ALA A 19 -14.73 -16.45 -2.17
C ALA A 19 -14.75 -17.14 -3.56
N ARG A 20 -15.83 -16.92 -4.34
CA ARG A 20 -15.98 -17.47 -5.70
C ARG A 20 -15.63 -16.46 -6.81
N GLY A 21 -15.16 -15.26 -6.47
CA GLY A 21 -14.87 -14.22 -7.45
C GLY A 21 -16.10 -13.71 -8.22
N ILE A 22 -17.30 -13.83 -7.61
CA ILE A 22 -18.55 -13.36 -8.21
C ILE A 22 -18.73 -11.89 -7.83
N VAL A 23 -18.95 -11.02 -8.83
CA VAL A 23 -19.30 -9.61 -8.64
C VAL A 23 -20.58 -9.55 -7.82
N ALA A 24 -20.56 -8.82 -6.71
CA ALA A 24 -21.72 -8.67 -5.84
C ALA A 24 -21.86 -7.24 -5.29
N VAL A 25 -23.07 -6.73 -5.30
CA VAL A 25 -23.48 -5.49 -4.64
C VAL A 25 -24.57 -5.82 -3.65
N VAL A 26 -24.36 -5.50 -2.38
CA VAL A 26 -25.31 -5.77 -1.29
C VAL A 26 -25.90 -4.46 -0.78
N SER A 27 -27.09 -4.54 -0.18
CA SER A 27 -27.85 -3.35 0.28
C SER A 27 -28.08 -2.33 -0.82
N ALA A 28 -28.30 -2.78 -2.05
CA ALA A 28 -28.59 -1.93 -3.17
C ALA A 28 -30.03 -1.40 -3.10
N ALA A 29 -30.19 -0.12 -2.89
CA ALA A 29 -31.51 0.52 -2.95
C ALA A 29 -32.11 0.33 -4.36
N GLY A 30 -33.38 -0.09 -4.43
CA GLY A 30 -34.06 -0.37 -5.70
C GLY A 30 -33.71 -1.71 -6.36
N ALA A 31 -32.96 -2.60 -5.71
CA ALA A 31 -32.65 -3.94 -6.25
C ALA A 31 -33.94 -4.78 -6.50
N ASP A 32 -34.96 -4.59 -5.69
CA ASP A 32 -36.24 -5.28 -5.80
C ASP A 32 -37.12 -4.74 -6.94
N ASP A 33 -36.79 -3.57 -7.51
CA ASP A 33 -37.49 -2.94 -8.63
C ASP A 33 -36.97 -3.45 -10.00
N LEU A 34 -35.85 -4.19 -10.02
CA LEU A 34 -35.25 -4.73 -11.23
C LEU A 34 -36.17 -5.78 -11.86
N LYS A 35 -36.38 -5.63 -13.19
CA LYS A 35 -37.27 -6.52 -13.95
C LYS A 35 -36.52 -7.68 -14.58
N ASN A 36 -37.17 -8.83 -14.64
CA ASN A 36 -36.58 -9.98 -15.31
C ASN A 36 -36.38 -9.71 -16.81
N GLY A 37 -35.18 -9.95 -17.29
CA GLY A 37 -34.79 -9.68 -18.70
C GLY A 37 -34.24 -8.27 -18.94
N GLU A 38 -34.20 -7.42 -17.93
CA GLU A 38 -33.60 -6.10 -18.01
C GLU A 38 -32.06 -6.18 -18.06
N THR A 39 -31.44 -5.35 -18.88
CA THR A 39 -29.99 -5.20 -18.92
C THR A 39 -29.58 -4.16 -17.88
N VAL A 40 -28.66 -4.56 -16.99
CA VAL A 40 -28.11 -3.69 -15.94
C VAL A 40 -26.60 -3.79 -15.92
N ILE A 41 -25.91 -2.71 -15.53
CA ILE A 41 -24.49 -2.72 -15.26
C ILE A 41 -24.31 -2.79 -13.74
N VAL A 42 -23.61 -3.81 -13.25
CA VAL A 42 -23.28 -3.98 -11.83
C VAL A 42 -21.79 -3.65 -11.64
N ASN A 43 -21.48 -2.52 -10.98
CA ASN A 43 -20.13 -2.11 -10.63
C ASN A 43 -19.92 -2.30 -9.12
N ALA A 44 -19.24 -3.39 -8.74
CA ALA A 44 -18.98 -3.70 -7.34
C ALA A 44 -17.92 -2.79 -6.70
N ALA A 45 -17.02 -2.20 -7.49
CA ALA A 45 -15.99 -1.27 -6.98
C ALA A 45 -16.62 0.04 -6.49
N GLU A 46 -17.59 0.55 -7.24
CA GLU A 46 -18.35 1.76 -6.89
C GLU A 46 -19.62 1.46 -6.10
N SER A 47 -19.94 0.18 -5.90
CA SER A 47 -21.21 -0.27 -5.28
C SER A 47 -22.43 0.31 -5.98
N THR A 48 -22.40 0.41 -7.32
CA THR A 48 -23.48 0.99 -8.14
C THR A 48 -24.13 -0.04 -9.06
N ILE A 49 -25.40 0.22 -9.37
CA ILE A 49 -26.18 -0.50 -10.38
C ILE A 49 -26.76 0.52 -11.32
N THR A 50 -26.42 0.46 -12.60
CA THR A 50 -26.99 1.31 -13.63
C THR A 50 -28.11 0.52 -14.30
N THR A 51 -29.34 1.01 -14.21
CA THR A 51 -30.51 0.52 -14.91
C THR A 51 -30.65 1.25 -16.26
N GLU A 52 -31.22 0.59 -17.25
CA GLU A 52 -31.41 1.17 -18.60
C GLU A 52 -30.10 1.79 -19.16
N PRO A 53 -28.95 1.08 -19.12
CA PRO A 53 -27.70 1.64 -19.59
C PRO A 53 -27.76 1.93 -21.10
N SER A 54 -27.12 3.02 -21.52
CA SER A 54 -26.94 3.29 -22.96
C SER A 54 -26.03 2.24 -23.61
N ASP A 55 -26.14 2.10 -24.94
CA ASP A 55 -25.27 1.19 -25.69
C ASP A 55 -23.76 1.48 -25.47
N GLU A 56 -23.42 2.77 -25.30
CA GLU A 56 -22.05 3.19 -24.99
C GLU A 56 -21.61 2.73 -23.59
N GLN A 57 -22.47 2.82 -22.59
CA GLN A 57 -22.20 2.34 -21.23
C GLN A 57 -22.04 0.82 -21.20
N VAL A 58 -22.88 0.10 -21.95
CA VAL A 58 -22.78 -1.37 -22.08
C VAL A 58 -21.44 -1.74 -22.73
N ALA A 59 -21.08 -1.11 -23.84
CA ALA A 59 -19.82 -1.36 -24.53
C ALA A 59 -18.61 -1.07 -23.63
N ALA A 60 -18.64 0.01 -22.85
CA ALA A 60 -17.59 0.33 -21.89
C ALA A 60 -17.48 -0.72 -20.77
N ALA A 61 -18.60 -1.21 -20.24
CA ALA A 61 -18.62 -2.26 -19.23
C ALA A 61 -18.10 -3.61 -19.78
N GLU A 62 -18.45 -3.96 -21.01
CA GLU A 62 -17.94 -5.17 -21.67
C GLU A 62 -16.43 -5.06 -21.95
N ALA A 63 -15.94 -3.91 -22.38
CA ALA A 63 -14.52 -3.64 -22.57
C ALA A 63 -13.75 -3.75 -21.23
N ALA A 64 -14.27 -3.18 -20.14
CA ALA A 64 -13.69 -3.30 -18.79
C ALA A 64 -13.64 -4.77 -18.34
N LYS A 65 -14.72 -5.54 -18.56
CA LYS A 65 -14.77 -6.98 -18.25
C LYS A 65 -13.76 -7.78 -19.06
N ALA A 66 -13.60 -7.47 -20.34
CA ALA A 66 -12.60 -8.11 -21.19
C ALA A 66 -11.17 -7.77 -20.76
N LYS A 67 -10.91 -6.51 -20.36
CA LYS A 67 -9.61 -6.06 -19.80
C LYS A 67 -9.30 -6.83 -18.51
N ALA A 68 -10.27 -6.95 -17.60
CA ALA A 68 -10.10 -7.70 -16.35
C ALA A 68 -9.86 -9.21 -16.59
N ALA A 69 -10.50 -9.80 -17.58
CA ALA A 69 -10.26 -11.19 -17.95
C ALA A 69 -8.82 -11.42 -18.46
N LYS A 70 -8.32 -10.53 -19.35
CA LYS A 70 -6.93 -10.56 -19.82
C LYS A 70 -5.94 -10.34 -18.68
N ALA A 71 -6.24 -9.46 -17.74
CA ALA A 71 -5.40 -9.22 -16.59
C ALA A 71 -5.20 -10.49 -15.75
N LYS A 72 -6.25 -11.29 -15.58
CA LYS A 72 -6.17 -12.59 -14.88
C LYS A 72 -5.28 -13.62 -15.59
N GLU A 73 -5.13 -13.56 -16.90
CA GLU A 73 -4.24 -14.47 -17.65
C GLU A 73 -2.76 -14.23 -17.33
N LEU A 74 -2.43 -13.03 -16.85
CA LEU A 74 -1.08 -12.67 -16.42
C LEU A 74 -0.80 -13.00 -14.94
N ARG A 75 -1.81 -13.45 -14.20
CA ARG A 75 -1.68 -13.77 -12.78
C ARG A 75 -0.56 -14.78 -12.55
N GLY A 76 0.29 -14.50 -11.56
CA GLY A 76 1.45 -15.34 -11.24
C GLY A 76 2.68 -15.11 -12.10
N LYS A 77 2.59 -14.32 -13.17
CA LYS A 77 3.78 -13.86 -13.89
C LYS A 77 4.45 -12.73 -13.12
N PRO A 78 5.79 -12.60 -13.21
CA PRO A 78 6.50 -11.45 -12.63
C PRO A 78 5.96 -10.12 -13.18
N GLY A 79 5.99 -9.07 -12.36
CA GLY A 79 5.70 -7.73 -12.81
C GLY A 79 6.77 -7.25 -13.79
N ALA A 80 6.37 -6.87 -15.00
CA ALA A 80 7.31 -6.40 -16.02
C ALA A 80 6.62 -5.51 -17.05
N THR A 81 7.37 -4.59 -17.63
CA THR A 81 6.98 -3.85 -18.82
C THR A 81 7.00 -4.75 -20.05
N LYS A 82 6.42 -4.28 -21.15
CA LYS A 82 6.32 -5.00 -22.43
C LYS A 82 7.70 -5.37 -23.00
N ASP A 83 8.71 -4.57 -22.76
CA ASP A 83 10.10 -4.78 -23.17
C ASP A 83 10.93 -5.57 -22.13
N GLY A 84 10.28 -6.09 -21.07
CA GLY A 84 10.89 -7.00 -20.11
C GLY A 84 11.61 -6.33 -18.93
N TYR A 85 11.45 -5.03 -18.73
CA TYR A 85 11.95 -4.40 -17.50
C TYR A 85 11.16 -4.91 -16.30
N HIS A 86 11.85 -5.64 -15.41
CA HIS A 86 11.24 -6.24 -14.23
C HIS A 86 10.99 -5.21 -13.13
N ILE A 87 9.76 -5.13 -12.65
CA ILE A 87 9.37 -4.37 -11.48
C ILE A 87 8.54 -5.26 -10.54
N PRO A 88 9.10 -5.75 -9.43
CA PRO A 88 8.40 -6.66 -8.52
C PRO A 88 7.08 -6.09 -8.04
N LEU A 89 6.02 -6.89 -8.16
CA LEU A 89 4.69 -6.60 -7.65
C LEU A 89 4.47 -7.33 -6.33
N LEU A 90 4.39 -6.55 -5.26
CA LEU A 90 4.31 -7.02 -3.89
C LEU A 90 2.92 -6.77 -3.32
N ALA A 91 2.56 -7.52 -2.29
CA ALA A 91 1.28 -7.34 -1.60
C ALA A 91 1.40 -6.48 -0.34
N ASN A 92 0.37 -5.68 -0.08
CA ASN A 92 0.10 -5.11 1.25
C ASN A 92 -0.80 -6.06 2.01
N VAL A 93 -0.41 -6.46 3.21
CA VAL A 93 -1.16 -7.39 4.06
C VAL A 93 -1.33 -6.81 5.47
N GLY A 94 -2.48 -7.04 6.07
CA GLY A 94 -2.84 -6.52 7.39
C GLY A 94 -2.70 -7.56 8.52
N LYS A 95 -2.76 -8.85 8.19
CA LYS A 95 -2.65 -9.97 9.12
C LYS A 95 -2.02 -11.18 8.42
N PRO A 96 -1.45 -12.17 9.14
CA PRO A 96 -0.77 -13.31 8.54
C PRO A 96 -1.64 -14.11 7.56
N SER A 97 -2.93 -14.27 7.85
CA SER A 97 -3.87 -14.99 6.97
C SER A 97 -4.05 -14.35 5.57
N ASP A 98 -3.75 -13.07 5.41
CA ASP A 98 -3.85 -12.37 4.13
C ASP A 98 -2.72 -12.78 3.17
N GLY A 99 -1.63 -13.36 3.70
CA GLY A 99 -0.51 -13.86 2.91
C GLY A 99 -0.93 -14.90 1.88
N LYS A 100 -1.86 -15.78 2.26
CA LYS A 100 -2.41 -16.78 1.33
C LYS A 100 -3.12 -16.11 0.14
N THR A 101 -3.97 -15.12 0.40
CA THR A 101 -4.64 -14.35 -0.66
C THR A 101 -3.61 -13.62 -1.54
N ALA A 102 -2.56 -13.05 -0.96
CA ALA A 102 -1.50 -12.42 -1.72
C ALA A 102 -0.84 -13.40 -2.72
N LEU A 103 -0.54 -14.62 -2.27
CA LEU A 103 0.01 -15.67 -3.14
C LEU A 103 -0.97 -16.12 -4.23
N GLU A 104 -2.25 -16.22 -3.92
CA GLU A 104 -3.31 -16.55 -4.90
C GLU A 104 -3.41 -15.50 -6.02
N TYR A 105 -3.15 -14.23 -5.73
CA TYR A 105 -3.06 -13.15 -6.73
C TYR A 105 -1.67 -13.02 -7.37
N GLY A 106 -0.75 -13.93 -7.06
CA GLY A 106 0.58 -13.98 -7.65
C GLY A 106 1.51 -12.85 -7.20
N ALA A 107 1.42 -12.45 -5.92
CA ALA A 107 2.38 -11.53 -5.33
C ALA A 107 3.78 -12.13 -5.32
N GLU A 108 4.78 -11.34 -5.70
CA GLU A 108 6.18 -11.74 -5.69
C GLU A 108 6.81 -11.69 -4.28
N GLY A 109 6.08 -11.13 -3.33
CA GLY A 109 6.43 -11.01 -1.92
C GLY A 109 5.47 -10.08 -1.22
N VAL A 110 5.86 -9.59 -0.04
CA VAL A 110 5.11 -8.62 0.76
C VAL A 110 5.91 -7.32 0.83
N GLY A 111 5.35 -6.22 0.35
CA GLY A 111 6.00 -4.90 0.41
C GLY A 111 5.56 -4.06 1.60
N LEU A 112 4.47 -4.44 2.25
CA LEU A 112 4.02 -3.85 3.50
C LEU A 112 3.21 -4.86 4.31
N PHE A 113 3.73 -5.25 5.45
CA PHE A 113 2.94 -5.84 6.51
C PHE A 113 2.70 -4.81 7.60
N ARG A 114 1.42 -4.53 7.86
CA ARG A 114 1.00 -3.60 8.91
C ARG A 114 0.91 -4.34 10.23
N SER A 115 1.81 -4.04 11.16
CA SER A 115 1.88 -4.75 12.45
C SER A 115 0.83 -4.30 13.47
N GLU A 116 0.08 -3.25 13.18
CA GLU A 116 -0.90 -2.63 14.10
C GLU A 116 -1.96 -3.60 14.61
N PHE A 117 -2.38 -4.57 13.77
CA PHE A 117 -3.40 -5.56 14.15
C PHE A 117 -3.02 -6.38 15.40
N LEU A 118 -1.72 -6.54 15.68
CA LEU A 118 -1.24 -7.23 16.87
C LEU A 118 -1.46 -6.44 18.15
N PHE A 119 -1.57 -5.13 18.03
CA PHE A 119 -1.61 -4.20 19.16
C PHE A 119 -3.01 -3.63 19.41
N ILE A 120 -3.82 -3.48 18.36
CA ILE A 120 -5.18 -2.93 18.45
C ILE A 120 -6.07 -3.84 19.29
N GLY A 121 -6.81 -3.22 20.22
CA GLY A 121 -7.75 -3.92 21.11
C GLY A 121 -7.11 -4.51 22.38
N ASN A 122 -5.80 -4.38 22.54
CA ASN A 122 -5.09 -4.80 23.75
C ASN A 122 -4.92 -3.62 24.73
N ALA A 123 -5.02 -3.92 26.02
CA ALA A 123 -4.75 -2.95 27.08
C ALA A 123 -3.24 -2.74 27.31
N GLU A 124 -2.44 -3.74 26.99
CA GLU A 124 -0.98 -3.76 27.09
C GLU A 124 -0.35 -4.26 25.79
N PRO A 125 0.93 -3.98 25.51
CA PRO A 125 1.63 -4.51 24.37
C PRO A 125 1.63 -6.05 24.38
N PRO A 126 1.44 -6.71 23.24
CA PRO A 126 1.58 -8.17 23.14
C PRO A 126 3.00 -8.60 23.52
N SER A 127 3.14 -9.78 24.12
CA SER A 127 4.42 -10.36 24.48
C SER A 127 5.33 -10.58 23.25
N VAL A 128 6.63 -10.71 23.48
CA VAL A 128 7.60 -11.03 22.42
C VAL A 128 7.25 -12.37 21.75
N GLU A 129 6.78 -13.35 22.51
CA GLU A 129 6.38 -14.67 22.03
C GLU A 129 5.18 -14.60 21.10
N GLU A 130 4.14 -13.85 21.48
CA GLU A 130 2.94 -13.65 20.66
C GLU A 130 3.27 -12.96 19.34
N GLN A 131 4.07 -11.90 19.40
CA GLN A 131 4.54 -11.19 18.21
C GLN A 131 5.40 -12.11 17.32
N THR A 132 6.35 -12.85 17.89
CA THR A 132 7.22 -13.78 17.16
C THR A 132 6.39 -14.81 16.41
N LYS A 133 5.39 -15.40 17.06
CA LYS A 133 4.51 -16.38 16.42
C LYS A 133 3.78 -15.80 15.21
N ALA A 134 3.22 -14.60 15.35
CA ALA A 134 2.48 -13.95 14.26
C ALA A 134 3.38 -13.56 13.08
N TYR A 135 4.59 -13.04 13.35
CA TYR A 135 5.55 -12.73 12.29
C TYR A 135 6.06 -14.00 11.60
N ALA A 136 6.39 -15.05 12.35
CA ALA A 136 6.82 -16.32 11.79
C ALA A 136 5.73 -16.98 10.93
N GLU A 137 4.46 -16.88 11.32
CA GLU A 137 3.32 -17.38 10.54
C GLU A 137 3.20 -16.69 9.17
N LEU A 138 3.45 -15.38 9.08
CA LEU A 138 3.52 -14.67 7.82
C LEU A 138 4.75 -15.07 7.00
N LEU A 139 5.93 -14.99 7.61
CA LEU A 139 7.21 -15.23 6.94
C LEU A 139 7.28 -16.64 6.35
N ALA A 140 6.79 -17.64 7.06
CA ALA A 140 6.77 -19.03 6.61
C ALA A 140 5.99 -19.26 5.30
N GLN A 141 5.09 -18.36 4.93
CA GLN A 141 4.35 -18.43 3.66
C GLN A 141 5.16 -17.94 2.45
N PHE A 142 6.27 -17.23 2.69
CA PHE A 142 7.06 -16.56 1.65
C PHE A 142 8.54 -17.00 1.65
N PRO A 143 8.86 -18.31 1.59
CA PRO A 143 10.24 -18.77 1.62
C PRO A 143 11.04 -18.21 0.44
N GLY A 144 12.21 -17.62 0.72
CA GLY A 144 13.08 -16.98 -0.27
C GLY A 144 12.55 -15.69 -0.88
N LYS A 145 11.37 -15.22 -0.48
CA LYS A 145 10.75 -13.99 -1.01
C LYS A 145 10.89 -12.84 -0.02
N LYS A 146 10.95 -11.62 -0.56
CA LYS A 146 10.97 -10.38 0.21
C LYS A 146 9.68 -10.22 1.02
N VAL A 147 9.83 -9.95 2.32
CA VAL A 147 8.73 -9.58 3.22
C VAL A 147 9.13 -8.35 4.02
N VAL A 148 8.47 -7.23 3.75
CA VAL A 148 8.70 -5.97 4.46
C VAL A 148 7.71 -5.85 5.60
N ILE A 149 8.22 -5.78 6.84
CA ILE A 149 7.40 -5.55 8.03
C ILE A 149 7.65 -4.14 8.54
N ARG A 150 6.57 -3.36 8.65
CA ARG A 150 6.62 -2.04 9.25
C ARG A 150 6.49 -2.16 10.77
N MET A 151 7.37 -1.47 11.50
CA MET A 151 7.21 -1.25 12.94
C MET A 151 5.88 -0.59 13.22
N LEU A 152 5.40 -0.74 14.43
CA LEU A 152 4.12 -0.19 14.88
C LEU A 152 4.00 1.30 14.54
N ASP A 153 2.95 1.66 13.80
CA ASP A 153 2.57 3.04 13.49
C ASP A 153 1.32 3.39 14.30
N ALA A 154 1.52 3.64 15.60
CA ALA A 154 0.48 4.06 16.52
C ALA A 154 0.41 5.59 16.62
N GLY A 155 -0.76 6.09 16.96
CA GLY A 155 -1.09 7.51 17.03
C GLY A 155 -2.07 7.93 15.94
N ALA A 156 -2.45 9.19 15.90
CA ALA A 156 -3.42 9.76 14.98
C ALA A 156 -4.76 8.97 14.96
N ASP A 157 -5.05 8.29 13.85
CA ASP A 157 -6.28 7.52 13.65
C ASP A 157 -6.30 6.14 14.36
N LYS A 158 -5.18 5.74 14.97
CA LYS A 158 -5.01 4.43 15.63
C LYS A 158 -4.47 4.58 17.06
N PRO A 159 -5.25 5.17 17.96
CA PRO A 159 -4.81 5.35 19.36
C PRO A 159 -4.70 3.98 20.04
N LEU A 160 -3.62 3.83 20.84
CA LEU A 160 -3.40 2.67 21.70
C LEU A 160 -3.29 3.14 23.14
N PRO A 161 -4.06 2.57 24.09
CA PRO A 161 -4.13 3.05 25.48
C PRO A 161 -2.78 3.14 26.20
N PHE A 162 -1.84 2.28 25.84
CA PHE A 162 -0.52 2.19 26.45
C PHE A 162 0.57 3.04 25.75
N LEU A 163 0.23 3.72 24.63
CA LEU A 163 1.21 4.48 23.84
C LEU A 163 0.77 5.89 23.48
N THR A 164 -0.55 6.10 23.28
CA THR A 164 -1.06 7.34 22.70
C THR A 164 -1.49 8.30 23.80
N PRO A 165 -0.96 9.54 23.85
CA PRO A 165 -1.48 10.58 24.76
C PRO A 165 -2.95 10.90 24.43
N GLU A 166 -3.76 11.09 25.48
CA GLU A 166 -5.20 11.39 25.33
C GLU A 166 -5.48 12.80 24.81
N ASP A 167 -4.58 13.76 25.11
CA ASP A 167 -4.79 15.20 24.89
C ASP A 167 -3.88 15.81 23.82
N GLU A 168 -3.54 15.06 22.78
CA GLU A 168 -2.68 15.58 21.71
C GLU A 168 -3.51 16.36 20.68
N PRO A 169 -3.31 17.70 20.51
CA PRO A 169 -4.16 18.52 19.65
C PRO A 169 -4.09 18.16 18.16
N ASN A 170 -2.92 17.69 17.68
CA ASN A 170 -2.66 17.32 16.30
C ASN A 170 -1.92 15.98 16.22
N PRO A 171 -2.58 14.85 16.49
CA PRO A 171 -1.91 13.55 16.58
C PRO A 171 -1.15 13.15 15.31
N ALA A 172 -1.66 13.54 14.13
CA ALA A 172 -1.00 13.26 12.86
C ALA A 172 0.35 13.99 12.70
N LEU A 173 0.56 15.11 13.39
CA LEU A 173 1.80 15.91 13.39
C LEU A 173 2.64 15.72 14.66
N GLY A 174 2.18 14.92 15.58
CA GLY A 174 2.75 14.76 16.91
C GLY A 174 3.47 13.44 17.13
N LEU A 175 3.16 12.80 18.27
CA LEU A 175 3.74 11.52 18.68
C LEU A 175 3.06 10.36 17.96
N ARG A 176 3.58 9.99 16.80
CA ARG A 176 3.18 8.80 16.06
C ARG A 176 4.40 8.08 15.45
N GLY A 177 4.22 6.81 15.12
CA GLY A 177 5.24 5.98 14.50
C GLY A 177 6.54 5.92 15.31
N LEU A 178 7.68 6.12 14.68
CA LEU A 178 8.99 6.05 15.34
C LEU A 178 9.12 7.05 16.50
N ARG A 179 8.48 8.22 16.42
CA ARG A 179 8.53 9.22 17.50
C ARG A 179 7.95 8.67 18.80
N THR A 180 6.78 8.02 18.73
CA THR A 180 6.14 7.35 19.86
C THR A 180 6.98 6.17 20.34
N LEU A 181 7.48 5.34 19.43
CA LEU A 181 8.28 4.17 19.80
C LEU A 181 9.57 4.55 20.54
N ARG A 182 10.19 5.67 20.20
CA ARG A 182 11.39 6.18 20.91
C ARG A 182 11.11 6.62 22.34
N THR A 183 9.89 6.98 22.69
CA THR A 183 9.48 7.28 24.05
C THR A 183 9.04 6.05 24.83
N HIS A 184 8.84 4.91 24.14
CA HIS A 184 8.40 3.63 24.71
C HIS A 184 9.36 2.52 24.25
N MET A 185 10.61 2.60 24.72
CA MET A 185 11.69 1.70 24.29
C MET A 185 11.39 0.21 24.51
N ASN A 186 10.64 -0.13 25.55
CA ASN A 186 10.21 -1.51 25.81
C ASN A 186 9.36 -2.08 24.67
N VAL A 187 8.49 -1.26 24.05
CA VAL A 187 7.67 -1.66 22.89
C VAL A 187 8.53 -1.78 21.64
N LEU A 188 9.39 -0.78 21.39
CA LEU A 188 10.29 -0.77 20.24
C LEU A 188 11.24 -1.97 20.27
N GLU A 189 11.93 -2.21 21.36
CA GLU A 189 12.86 -3.34 21.50
C GLU A 189 12.14 -4.68 21.53
N GLY A 190 10.96 -4.75 22.16
CA GLY A 190 10.12 -5.95 22.16
C GLY A 190 9.75 -6.38 20.75
N GLN A 191 9.36 -5.44 19.90
CA GLN A 191 9.03 -5.71 18.50
C GLN A 191 10.27 -6.12 17.69
N LEU A 192 11.42 -5.47 17.88
CA LEU A 192 12.67 -5.84 17.21
C LEU A 192 13.15 -7.24 17.61
N LYS A 193 13.05 -7.60 18.90
CA LYS A 193 13.36 -8.97 19.42
C LYS A 193 12.46 -10.01 18.75
N ALA A 194 11.16 -9.74 18.67
CA ALA A 194 10.20 -10.65 18.06
C ALA A 194 10.47 -10.85 16.56
N LEU A 195 10.79 -9.78 15.83
CA LEU A 195 11.15 -9.85 14.40
C LEU A 195 12.42 -10.67 14.17
N ALA A 196 13.47 -10.43 14.96
CA ALA A 196 14.71 -11.19 14.88
C ALA A 196 14.50 -12.70 15.21
N ALA A 197 13.66 -12.99 16.21
CA ALA A 197 13.32 -14.37 16.56
C ALA A 197 12.47 -15.04 15.47
N ALA A 198 11.61 -14.35 14.79
CA ALA A 198 10.83 -14.86 13.66
C ALA A 198 11.70 -15.09 12.42
N ASP A 199 12.63 -14.17 12.11
CA ASP A 199 13.61 -14.31 11.01
C ASP A 199 14.45 -15.59 11.18
N ALA A 200 14.88 -15.87 12.39
CA ALA A 200 15.69 -17.06 12.71
C ALA A 200 14.94 -18.40 12.53
N GLN A 201 13.61 -18.38 12.44
CA GLN A 201 12.75 -19.56 12.31
C GLN A 201 12.25 -19.80 10.88
N THR A 202 12.55 -18.91 9.94
CA THR A 202 11.97 -18.91 8.58
C THR A 202 13.03 -18.60 7.53
N ASP A 203 12.73 -18.95 6.28
CA ASP A 203 13.62 -18.71 5.13
C ASP A 203 13.20 -17.50 4.28
N ALA A 204 12.30 -16.64 4.78
CA ALA A 204 11.92 -15.42 4.08
C ALA A 204 13.05 -14.38 4.09
N ASP A 205 13.11 -13.52 3.08
CA ASP A 205 13.98 -12.34 3.08
C ASP A 205 13.30 -11.20 3.85
N LEU A 206 13.49 -11.19 5.17
CA LEU A 206 12.88 -10.20 6.07
C LEU A 206 13.54 -8.83 5.95
N TRP A 207 12.72 -7.82 5.68
CA TRP A 207 13.07 -6.41 5.67
C TRP A 207 12.23 -5.68 6.71
N VAL A 208 12.84 -4.84 7.54
CA VAL A 208 12.15 -4.13 8.62
C VAL A 208 12.27 -2.63 8.43
N MET A 209 11.17 -1.89 8.53
CA MET A 209 11.18 -0.43 8.35
C MET A 209 10.47 0.31 9.48
N ALA A 210 11.00 1.48 9.82
CA ALA A 210 10.37 2.43 10.73
C ALA A 210 9.42 3.36 9.98
N PRO A 211 8.19 3.59 10.51
CA PRO A 211 7.28 4.61 10.01
C PRO A 211 7.68 6.02 10.51
N MET A 212 7.19 7.06 9.85
CA MET A 212 7.26 8.46 10.27
C MET A 212 8.67 8.99 10.54
N VAL A 213 9.64 8.54 9.78
CA VAL A 213 11.01 9.04 9.85
C VAL A 213 11.09 10.39 9.14
N ALA A 214 11.66 11.40 9.81
CA ALA A 214 11.69 12.77 9.31
C ALA A 214 13.08 13.24 8.85
N ASP A 215 14.16 12.56 9.26
CA ASP A 215 15.52 12.93 8.88
C ASP A 215 16.50 11.74 8.84
N ALA A 216 17.73 12.00 8.33
CA ALA A 216 18.76 10.98 8.20
C ALA A 216 19.32 10.51 9.56
N HIS A 217 19.23 11.29 10.62
CA HIS A 217 19.70 10.89 11.96
C HIS A 217 18.71 9.89 12.57
N GLU A 218 17.41 10.12 12.41
CA GLU A 218 16.39 9.16 12.83
C GLU A 218 16.52 7.85 12.05
N ALA A 219 16.78 7.94 10.73
CA ALA A 219 17.04 6.77 9.90
C ALA A 219 18.27 5.99 10.41
N ALA A 220 19.40 6.67 10.61
CA ALA A 220 20.64 6.06 11.11
C ALA A 220 20.45 5.43 12.50
N TYR A 221 19.73 6.12 13.39
CA TYR A 221 19.41 5.61 14.71
C TYR A 221 18.64 4.28 14.63
N PHE A 222 17.55 4.26 13.86
CA PHE A 222 16.73 3.06 13.74
C PHE A 222 17.46 1.90 13.07
N VAL A 223 18.20 2.20 11.99
CA VAL A 223 19.00 1.18 11.28
C VAL A 223 20.05 0.57 12.20
N LYS A 224 20.80 1.39 12.95
CA LYS A 224 21.78 0.90 13.91
C LYS A 224 21.12 0.05 15.00
N LEU A 225 19.99 0.50 15.53
CA LEU A 225 19.25 -0.25 16.55
C LEU A 225 18.76 -1.60 16.00
N GLY A 226 18.09 -1.62 14.85
CA GLY A 226 17.59 -2.86 14.26
C GLY A 226 18.71 -3.87 13.97
N LYS A 227 19.84 -3.40 13.44
CA LYS A 227 21.02 -4.25 13.21
C LYS A 227 21.63 -4.80 14.51
N SER A 228 21.54 -4.06 15.62
CA SER A 228 22.03 -4.56 16.92
C SER A 228 21.20 -5.74 17.47
N PHE A 229 19.95 -5.91 16.99
CA PHE A 229 19.12 -7.09 17.26
C PHE A 229 19.34 -8.24 16.26
N GLY A 230 20.26 -8.10 15.29
CA GLY A 230 20.59 -9.13 14.31
C GLY A 230 19.79 -9.04 13.01
N LEU A 231 18.96 -8.04 12.81
CA LEU A 231 18.23 -7.84 11.55
C LEU A 231 19.19 -7.46 10.42
N LYS A 232 19.02 -8.09 9.25
CA LYS A 232 19.96 -7.95 8.12
C LYS A 232 19.60 -6.74 7.23
N LYS A 233 18.30 -6.48 7.03
CA LYS A 233 17.76 -5.42 6.17
C LYS A 233 16.87 -4.50 7.00
N VAL A 234 17.37 -3.30 7.27
CA VAL A 234 16.68 -2.30 8.08
C VAL A 234 16.61 -0.99 7.31
N GLY A 235 15.41 -0.50 7.10
CA GLY A 235 15.14 0.70 6.33
C GLY A 235 14.07 1.58 6.96
N VAL A 236 13.54 2.50 6.17
CA VAL A 236 12.57 3.48 6.64
C VAL A 236 11.41 3.64 5.65
N MET A 237 10.26 4.02 6.17
CA MET A 237 9.16 4.51 5.35
C MET A 237 9.38 6.00 5.06
N ALA A 238 9.43 6.35 3.78
CA ALA A 238 9.51 7.73 3.34
C ALA A 238 8.09 8.26 3.12
N GLU A 239 7.58 8.95 4.11
CA GLU A 239 6.22 9.47 4.12
C GLU A 239 6.12 10.89 4.70
N VAL A 240 7.21 11.38 5.26
CA VAL A 240 7.36 12.79 5.65
C VAL A 240 8.14 13.51 4.53
N PRO A 241 7.66 14.64 3.99
CA PRO A 241 8.29 15.31 2.85
C PRO A 241 9.76 15.72 3.05
N SER A 242 10.20 15.96 4.29
CA SER A 242 11.61 16.24 4.60
C SER A 242 12.55 15.11 4.17
N ILE A 243 12.09 13.85 4.15
CA ILE A 243 12.89 12.72 3.66
C ILE A 243 13.19 12.86 2.16
N ALA A 244 12.26 13.40 1.36
CA ALA A 244 12.51 13.63 -0.07
C ALA A 244 13.64 14.63 -0.27
N LEU A 245 13.70 15.68 0.56
CA LEU A 245 14.74 16.71 0.50
C LEU A 245 16.11 16.23 1.01
N MET A 246 16.13 15.17 1.84
CA MET A 246 17.33 14.59 2.45
C MET A 246 17.62 13.17 1.95
N ALA A 247 17.02 12.77 0.84
CA ALA A 247 17.06 11.39 0.36
C ALA A 247 18.48 10.88 0.09
N ASP A 248 19.38 11.76 -0.35
CA ASP A 248 20.80 11.45 -0.57
C ASP A 248 21.54 11.09 0.73
N GLN A 249 21.13 11.66 1.86
CA GLN A 249 21.69 11.36 3.18
C GLN A 249 21.09 10.09 3.75
N VAL A 250 19.79 9.90 3.59
CA VAL A 250 19.09 8.66 3.99
C VAL A 250 19.64 7.46 3.23
N ALA A 251 19.93 7.61 1.94
CA ALA A 251 20.49 6.55 1.09
C ALA A 251 21.86 6.05 1.54
N LYS A 252 22.59 6.83 2.33
CA LYS A 252 23.90 6.44 2.89
C LYS A 252 23.78 5.60 4.17
N VAL A 253 22.63 5.58 4.81
CA VAL A 253 22.45 4.95 6.13
C VAL A 253 21.39 3.85 6.14
N ALA A 254 20.37 3.91 5.29
CA ALA A 254 19.31 2.91 5.21
C ALA A 254 19.61 1.82 4.18
N ASP A 255 19.24 0.57 4.47
CA ASP A 255 19.39 -0.54 3.52
C ASP A 255 18.33 -0.46 2.39
N PHE A 256 17.21 0.19 2.63
CA PHE A 256 16.12 0.43 1.67
C PHE A 256 15.18 1.52 2.16
N VAL A 257 14.35 1.99 1.25
CA VAL A 257 13.24 2.91 1.53
C VAL A 257 11.96 2.37 0.91
N SER A 258 10.84 2.51 1.62
CA SER A 258 9.51 2.28 1.07
C SER A 258 8.68 3.55 1.20
N ILE A 259 8.12 4.03 0.09
CA ILE A 259 7.38 5.29 0.05
C ILE A 259 5.93 5.04 0.46
N GLY A 260 5.51 5.68 1.56
CA GLY A 260 4.12 5.70 2.03
C GLY A 260 3.36 6.86 1.41
N THR A 261 2.79 6.67 0.22
CA THR A 261 2.20 7.77 -0.57
C THR A 261 1.01 8.44 0.10
N ASN A 262 0.26 7.75 0.95
CA ASN A 262 -0.90 8.32 1.63
C ASN A 262 -0.49 9.44 2.58
N ASP A 263 0.45 9.17 3.48
CA ASP A 263 0.98 10.17 4.42
C ASP A 263 1.89 11.18 3.70
N LEU A 264 2.67 10.75 2.71
CA LEU A 264 3.45 11.69 1.89
C LEU A 264 2.55 12.73 1.20
N THR A 265 1.41 12.31 0.66
CA THR A 265 0.40 13.22 0.07
C THR A 265 -0.17 14.13 1.13
N GLN A 266 -0.65 13.58 2.25
CA GLN A 266 -1.21 14.33 3.37
C GLN A 266 -0.29 15.46 3.83
N TYR A 267 0.98 15.17 4.06
CA TYR A 267 1.95 16.14 4.59
C TYR A 267 2.49 17.08 3.51
N THR A 268 2.62 16.63 2.27
CA THR A 268 3.03 17.52 1.17
C THR A 268 1.98 18.58 0.89
N LEU A 269 0.71 18.22 0.95
CA LEU A 269 -0.41 19.10 0.62
C LEU A 269 -1.08 19.69 1.87
N ALA A 270 -0.60 19.37 3.07
CA ALA A 270 -1.15 19.84 4.35
C ALA A 270 -2.67 19.58 4.47
N ALA A 271 -3.15 18.45 4.00
CA ALA A 271 -4.55 18.09 3.97
C ALA A 271 -4.79 16.78 4.73
N ASP A 272 -5.59 16.84 5.78
CA ASP A 272 -5.92 15.67 6.60
C ASP A 272 -6.73 14.65 5.78
N ARG A 273 -6.19 13.43 5.60
CA ARG A 273 -6.81 12.37 4.80
C ARG A 273 -8.11 11.82 5.38
N THR A 274 -8.38 12.10 6.65
CA THR A 274 -9.61 11.67 7.33
C THR A 274 -10.74 12.70 7.21
N LEU A 275 -10.41 13.92 6.74
CA LEU A 275 -11.35 15.03 6.66
C LEU A 275 -11.92 15.19 5.24
N GLY A 276 -13.19 14.85 5.07
CA GLY A 276 -13.87 14.89 3.78
C GLY A 276 -13.87 16.25 3.08
N SER A 277 -13.84 17.37 3.84
CA SER A 277 -13.81 18.73 3.27
C SER A 277 -12.53 19.07 2.50
N VAL A 278 -11.47 18.30 2.67
CA VAL A 278 -10.18 18.46 1.98
C VAL A 278 -9.79 17.22 1.17
N ALA A 279 -10.74 16.32 0.91
CA ALA A 279 -10.51 15.06 0.20
C ALA A 279 -9.94 15.26 -1.22
N ASN A 280 -10.31 16.34 -1.91
CA ASN A 280 -9.78 16.70 -3.23
C ASN A 280 -8.26 16.96 -3.26
N TYR A 281 -7.66 17.29 -2.11
CA TYR A 281 -6.20 17.37 -2.00
C TYR A 281 -5.52 16.01 -1.85
N GLN A 282 -6.27 14.94 -1.59
CA GLN A 282 -5.73 13.60 -1.35
C GLN A 282 -5.49 12.83 -2.67
N THR A 283 -4.71 13.40 -3.56
CA THR A 283 -4.31 12.78 -4.82
C THR A 283 -2.79 12.65 -4.96
N ALA A 284 -2.33 11.41 -5.18
CA ALA A 284 -0.93 11.14 -5.47
C ALA A 284 -0.53 11.58 -6.91
N TRP A 285 -1.48 11.95 -7.76
CA TRP A 285 -1.23 12.55 -9.06
C TRP A 285 -0.72 13.99 -8.99
N HIS A 286 -0.76 14.60 -7.80
CA HIS A 286 -0.28 15.97 -7.64
C HIS A 286 1.22 16.06 -7.95
N PRO A 287 1.66 17.01 -8.83
CA PRO A 287 3.05 17.09 -9.25
C PRO A 287 4.05 17.25 -8.11
N ALA A 288 3.67 17.93 -7.02
CA ALA A 288 4.54 18.06 -5.84
C ALA A 288 4.81 16.70 -5.16
N VAL A 289 3.80 15.82 -5.09
CA VAL A 289 3.94 14.47 -4.55
C VAL A 289 4.83 13.61 -5.45
N LEU A 290 4.58 13.64 -6.77
CA LEU A 290 5.39 12.90 -7.74
C LEU A 290 6.85 13.38 -7.77
N ARG A 291 7.09 14.68 -7.62
CA ARG A 291 8.45 15.24 -7.51
C ARG A 291 9.16 14.80 -6.23
N ALA A 292 8.44 14.72 -5.11
CA ALA A 292 8.98 14.16 -3.87
C ALA A 292 9.37 12.68 -4.05
N ILE A 293 8.51 11.87 -4.67
CA ILE A 293 8.80 10.47 -5.02
C ILE A 293 10.04 10.38 -5.92
N LYS A 294 10.14 11.25 -6.92
CA LYS A 294 11.30 11.28 -7.84
C LYS A 294 12.61 11.60 -7.12
N LEU A 295 12.62 12.57 -6.23
CA LEU A 295 13.83 12.89 -5.43
C LEU A 295 14.30 11.66 -4.63
N ILE A 296 13.38 10.91 -4.03
CA ILE A 296 13.70 9.70 -3.27
C ILE A 296 14.22 8.60 -4.19
N ALA A 297 13.56 8.37 -5.34
CA ALA A 297 13.94 7.34 -6.30
C ALA A 297 15.33 7.63 -6.92
N ASP A 298 15.58 8.88 -7.32
CA ASP A 298 16.87 9.31 -7.90
C ASP A 298 18.01 9.12 -6.89
N ALA A 299 17.79 9.52 -5.62
CA ALA A 299 18.79 9.33 -4.58
C ALA A 299 19.08 7.86 -4.28
N GLY A 300 18.03 7.03 -4.25
CA GLY A 300 18.16 5.59 -4.06
C GLY A 300 18.94 4.95 -5.20
N ASN A 301 18.57 5.22 -6.44
CA ASN A 301 19.23 4.67 -7.62
C ASN A 301 20.71 5.12 -7.72
N ALA A 302 21.00 6.38 -7.39
CA ALA A 302 22.37 6.88 -7.38
C ALA A 302 23.27 6.23 -6.31
N ASN A 303 22.69 5.70 -5.24
CA ASN A 303 23.43 5.09 -4.12
C ASN A 303 23.23 3.55 -4.02
N GLY A 304 22.53 2.93 -4.95
CA GLY A 304 22.23 1.49 -4.92
C GLY A 304 21.28 1.07 -3.77
N MET A 305 20.53 2.01 -3.22
CA MET A 305 19.52 1.76 -2.19
C MET A 305 18.16 1.49 -2.86
N PRO A 306 17.55 0.30 -2.68
CA PRO A 306 16.23 0.00 -3.22
C PRO A 306 15.15 0.95 -2.70
N VAL A 307 14.30 1.46 -3.61
CA VAL A 307 13.17 2.33 -3.31
C VAL A 307 11.89 1.68 -3.81
N GLY A 308 11.01 1.25 -2.89
CA GLY A 308 9.68 0.74 -3.21
C GLY A 308 8.58 1.76 -2.94
N VAL A 309 7.39 1.50 -3.46
CA VAL A 309 6.17 2.23 -3.11
C VAL A 309 5.16 1.27 -2.51
N CYS A 310 4.60 1.59 -1.36
CA CYS A 310 3.62 0.74 -0.65
C CYS A 310 2.31 1.46 -0.29
N GLY A 311 2.14 2.73 -0.68
CA GLY A 311 0.89 3.46 -0.52
C GLY A 311 -0.13 3.11 -1.62
N GLU A 312 -1.31 3.71 -1.52
CA GLU A 312 -2.43 3.45 -2.45
C GLU A 312 -2.11 3.83 -3.90
N ALA A 313 -1.19 4.77 -4.12
CA ALA A 313 -0.72 5.14 -5.45
C ALA A 313 -0.21 3.95 -6.28
N ALA A 314 0.38 2.93 -5.64
CA ALA A 314 0.85 1.73 -6.33
C ALA A 314 -0.28 0.82 -6.83
N ALA A 315 -1.50 0.97 -6.30
CA ALA A 315 -2.68 0.19 -6.68
C ALA A 315 -3.44 0.78 -7.88
N ASP A 316 -3.17 2.04 -8.24
CA ASP A 316 -3.67 2.67 -9.45
C ASP A 316 -2.83 2.22 -10.64
N PRO A 317 -3.40 1.49 -11.64
CA PRO A 317 -2.63 0.95 -12.76
C PRO A 317 -1.91 2.01 -13.58
N ASP A 318 -2.57 3.16 -13.84
CA ASP A 318 -1.99 4.27 -14.59
C ASP A 318 -0.84 4.95 -13.84
N LEU A 319 -1.03 5.13 -12.54
CA LEU A 319 0.00 5.72 -11.67
C LEU A 319 1.16 4.75 -11.44
N ALA A 320 0.92 3.44 -11.42
CA ALA A 320 1.95 2.42 -11.35
C ALA A 320 2.93 2.50 -12.54
N VAL A 321 2.42 2.81 -13.75
CA VAL A 321 3.26 3.09 -14.93
C VAL A 321 4.11 4.34 -14.71
N VAL A 322 3.52 5.42 -14.19
CA VAL A 322 4.25 6.66 -13.87
C VAL A 322 5.34 6.41 -12.81
N LEU A 323 5.02 5.69 -11.74
CA LEU A 323 5.97 5.34 -10.69
C LEU A 323 7.13 4.50 -11.23
N THR A 324 6.86 3.56 -12.13
CA THR A 324 7.88 2.76 -12.83
C THR A 324 8.78 3.67 -13.67
N GLY A 325 8.21 4.59 -14.44
CA GLY A 325 8.95 5.57 -15.25
C GLY A 325 9.76 6.57 -14.41
N ILE A 326 9.33 6.89 -13.20
CA ILE A 326 10.09 7.69 -12.22
C ILE A 326 11.35 6.94 -11.76
N GLY A 327 11.33 5.61 -11.79
CA GLY A 327 12.48 4.77 -11.43
C GLY A 327 12.40 4.14 -10.04
N VAL A 328 11.20 3.92 -9.48
CA VAL A 328 11.06 3.10 -8.27
C VAL A 328 11.34 1.62 -8.58
N ASN A 329 11.76 0.86 -7.58
CA ASN A 329 12.26 -0.50 -7.78
C ASN A 329 11.24 -1.60 -7.44
N SER A 330 10.11 -1.27 -6.83
CA SER A 330 9.00 -2.20 -6.58
C SER A 330 7.70 -1.46 -6.26
N LEU A 331 6.59 -2.12 -6.52
CA LEU A 331 5.25 -1.62 -6.24
C LEU A 331 4.51 -2.59 -5.31
N SER A 332 3.90 -2.08 -4.25
CA SER A 332 3.18 -2.89 -3.28
C SER A 332 1.77 -2.37 -3.07
N MET A 333 0.79 -3.25 -3.18
CA MET A 333 -0.63 -2.90 -3.21
C MET A 333 -1.51 -3.96 -2.56
N THR A 334 -2.79 -3.67 -2.42
CA THR A 334 -3.75 -4.70 -2.04
C THR A 334 -3.74 -5.85 -3.05
N PRO A 335 -3.87 -7.12 -2.63
CA PRO A 335 -3.77 -8.27 -3.55
C PRO A 335 -4.68 -8.17 -4.77
N VAL A 336 -5.89 -7.63 -4.61
CA VAL A 336 -6.87 -7.51 -5.69
C VAL A 336 -6.43 -6.57 -6.83
N ALA A 337 -5.55 -5.61 -6.57
CA ALA A 337 -5.04 -4.67 -7.57
C ALA A 337 -3.88 -5.24 -8.41
N LEU A 338 -3.26 -6.34 -7.97
CA LEU A 338 -2.09 -6.92 -8.63
C LEU A 338 -2.33 -7.30 -10.09
N ASP A 339 -3.50 -7.82 -10.42
CA ASP A 339 -3.82 -8.24 -11.78
C ASP A 339 -3.88 -7.05 -12.74
N ASP A 340 -4.58 -5.98 -12.35
CA ASP A 340 -4.77 -4.78 -13.19
C ASP A 340 -3.45 -4.01 -13.38
N VAL A 341 -2.68 -3.84 -12.31
CA VAL A 341 -1.35 -3.21 -12.37
C VAL A 341 -0.40 -4.01 -13.25
N ARG A 342 -0.37 -5.34 -13.10
CA ARG A 342 0.45 -6.24 -13.93
C ARG A 342 0.10 -6.12 -15.42
N ALA A 343 -1.20 -6.07 -15.72
CA ALA A 343 -1.67 -5.95 -17.11
C ALA A 343 -1.32 -4.59 -17.72
N GLU A 344 -1.45 -3.51 -16.95
CA GLU A 344 -1.11 -2.17 -17.44
C GLU A 344 0.38 -2.03 -17.72
N LEU A 345 1.24 -2.52 -16.81
CA LEU A 345 2.69 -2.53 -17.02
C LEU A 345 3.10 -3.37 -18.23
N ALA A 346 2.49 -4.53 -18.43
CA ALA A 346 2.76 -5.40 -19.58
C ALA A 346 2.32 -4.79 -20.93
N GLY A 347 1.52 -3.72 -20.89
CA GLY A 347 1.06 -3.00 -22.09
C GLY A 347 2.01 -1.91 -22.58
N VAL A 348 2.96 -1.46 -21.75
CA VAL A 348 3.85 -0.32 -22.04
C VAL A 348 5.33 -0.72 -21.96
N THR A 349 6.17 -0.04 -22.73
CA THR A 349 7.63 -0.14 -22.59
C THR A 349 8.13 0.75 -21.46
N LEU A 350 9.36 0.52 -21.01
CA LEU A 350 9.99 1.41 -20.01
C LEU A 350 10.11 2.86 -20.54
N GLU A 351 10.43 3.04 -21.82
CA GLU A 351 10.52 4.34 -22.46
C GLU A 351 9.15 5.06 -22.42
N GLU A 352 8.07 4.39 -22.80
CA GLU A 352 6.70 4.93 -22.73
C GLU A 352 6.30 5.29 -21.28
N ALA A 353 6.72 4.48 -20.31
CA ALA A 353 6.51 4.78 -18.88
C ALA A 353 7.28 6.02 -18.43
N GLN A 354 8.53 6.21 -18.89
CA GLN A 354 9.34 7.40 -18.60
C GLN A 354 8.76 8.67 -19.25
N GLU A 355 8.25 8.58 -20.46
CA GLU A 355 7.54 9.69 -21.12
C GLU A 355 6.27 10.09 -20.35
N LYS A 356 5.48 9.10 -19.93
CA LYS A 356 4.28 9.33 -19.11
C LYS A 356 4.66 9.98 -17.76
N ALA A 357 5.72 9.50 -17.13
CA ALA A 357 6.25 10.08 -15.90
C ALA A 357 6.68 11.54 -16.07
N ALA A 358 7.38 11.87 -17.16
CA ALA A 358 7.78 13.26 -17.44
C ALA A 358 6.56 14.20 -17.57
N LYS A 359 5.51 13.78 -18.24
CA LYS A 359 4.24 14.52 -18.34
C LYS A 359 3.58 14.69 -16.97
N ALA A 360 3.51 13.61 -16.18
CA ALA A 360 2.91 13.66 -14.85
C ALA A 360 3.65 14.61 -13.90
N LEU A 361 4.99 14.61 -13.94
CA LEU A 361 5.84 15.53 -13.17
C LEU A 361 5.66 17.00 -13.55
N ASN A 362 5.24 17.27 -14.78
CA ASN A 362 4.89 18.62 -15.27
C ASN A 362 3.45 19.03 -14.90
N GLY A 363 2.60 18.08 -14.50
CA GLY A 363 1.24 18.32 -14.11
C GLY A 363 0.18 18.08 -15.21
N ASP A 364 0.57 17.47 -16.33
CA ASP A 364 -0.32 17.26 -17.48
C ASP A 364 -1.55 16.40 -17.16
N PHE A 365 -1.47 15.57 -16.10
CA PHE A 365 -2.57 14.71 -15.62
C PHE A 365 -3.25 15.26 -14.35
N TYR A 366 -2.91 16.46 -13.93
CA TYR A 366 -3.45 17.09 -12.75
C TYR A 366 -4.31 18.29 -13.14
N ASN A 367 -5.63 18.17 -12.97
CA ASN A 367 -6.57 19.22 -13.33
C ASN A 367 -7.27 19.80 -12.09
N PRO A 368 -6.77 20.90 -11.53
CA PRO A 368 -7.40 21.54 -10.37
C PRO A 368 -8.77 22.16 -10.65
N SER A 369 -9.17 22.34 -11.92
CA SER A 369 -10.48 22.91 -12.27
C SER A 369 -11.64 21.93 -12.03
N GLU A 370 -11.36 20.65 -11.80
CA GLU A 370 -12.36 19.67 -11.36
C GLU A 370 -12.70 19.80 -9.86
N TRP A 371 -11.95 20.62 -9.15
CA TRP A 371 -12.27 20.95 -7.77
C TRP A 371 -13.44 21.95 -7.76
N ASN A 372 -14.59 21.49 -7.31
CA ASN A 372 -15.72 22.37 -7.00
C ASN A 372 -15.38 23.19 -5.74
N ILE A 373 -14.52 24.20 -5.86
CA ILE A 373 -14.23 25.20 -4.84
C ILE A 373 -15.06 26.43 -5.13
#